data_56caa92778b1e8d8b7ecb2878981227f
#
_entry.id   56caa92778b1e8d8b7ecb2878981227f
#
_cell.length_a   1.000
_cell.length_b   1.000
_cell.length_c   1.000
_cell.angle_alpha   90.00
_cell.angle_beta   90.00
_cell.angle_gamma   90.00
#
_symmetry.space_group_name_H-M   'P 1'
#
loop_
_entity.id
_entity.type
_entity.pdbx_description
1 polymer ?
#
loop_
_entity_poly.entity_id
_entity_poly.type
_entity_poly.pdbx_seq_one_letter_code
_entity_poly.pdbx_strand_id
1 'polypeptide(L)'
;MDSYRIPTKSGASEYVDKRSRFLGLVQPVSSEDEARAVIAACKKQYHDARHNCWCYLLRDGTERYSDDGEPQGTAGIPMLEVFRRAGVTNAICVVTRYFGGVLLGTGGLLRAYTAAAADALADAGISEVRRWLACEVSTPYALYEPVRAAVAALGGVVQETQYAAAVTVCALLPEEAGEAFAAQVRDLTAGRCAVRPVGETERAVPLAGSGL
;
A
#
# COMPACT_ATOMS: atom_id res chain seq x y z
N MET A 1 -15.94 6.25 -5.24
CA MET A 1 -14.49 6.44 -5.58
C MET A 1 -13.90 5.06 -5.70
N ASP A 2 -13.23 4.73 -6.81
CA ASP A 2 -12.73 3.37 -7.01
C ASP A 2 -11.58 3.04 -6.05
N SER A 3 -11.49 1.78 -5.63
CA SER A 3 -10.36 1.29 -4.84
C SER A 3 -9.05 1.41 -5.64
N TYR A 4 -7.93 1.53 -4.94
CA TYR A 4 -6.61 1.61 -5.55
C TYR A 4 -5.56 0.89 -4.70
N ARG A 5 -4.44 0.52 -5.31
CA ARG A 5 -3.39 -0.25 -4.65
C ARG A 5 -2.17 0.61 -4.36
N ILE A 6 -1.57 0.36 -3.19
CA ILE A 6 -0.35 1.01 -2.74
C ILE A 6 0.60 -0.03 -2.13
N PRO A 7 1.92 0.26 -2.01
CA PRO A 7 2.79 -0.56 -1.17
C PRO A 7 2.29 -0.55 0.28
N THR A 8 2.29 -1.71 0.94
CA THR A 8 1.83 -1.82 2.35
C THR A 8 2.80 -1.14 3.31
N LYS A 9 4.10 -1.29 3.04
CA LYS A 9 5.21 -0.78 3.85
C LYS A 9 6.41 -0.47 2.95
N SER A 10 7.49 0.00 3.54
CA SER A 10 8.80 0.02 2.86
C SER A 10 9.26 -1.42 2.63
N GLY A 11 9.73 -1.71 1.41
CA GLY A 11 10.31 -3.00 1.04
C GLY A 11 11.67 -2.84 0.40
N ALA A 12 12.52 -3.84 0.55
CA ALA A 12 13.89 -3.84 0.06
C ALA A 12 14.23 -5.15 -0.65
N SER A 13 15.18 -5.07 -1.58
CA SER A 13 15.70 -6.24 -2.29
C SER A 13 17.18 -6.11 -2.59
N GLU A 14 17.82 -7.23 -2.83
CA GLU A 14 19.15 -7.29 -3.43
C GLU A 14 19.13 -8.31 -4.56
N TYR A 15 19.41 -7.86 -5.77
CA TYR A 15 19.56 -8.70 -6.95
C TYR A 15 21.01 -8.65 -7.44
N VAL A 16 21.59 -9.80 -7.76
CA VAL A 16 22.99 -9.89 -8.21
C VAL A 16 23.05 -10.56 -9.58
N ASP A 17 23.69 -9.89 -10.55
CA ASP A 17 24.01 -10.47 -11.86
C ASP A 17 25.45 -10.11 -12.27
N LYS A 18 26.23 -11.12 -12.65
CA LYS A 18 27.65 -11.00 -13.05
C LYS A 18 28.46 -10.09 -12.11
N ARG A 19 28.30 -10.27 -10.80
CA ARG A 19 28.89 -9.48 -9.71
C ARG A 19 28.38 -8.05 -9.59
N SER A 20 27.55 -7.54 -10.50
CA SER A 20 26.85 -6.28 -10.27
C SER A 20 25.75 -6.51 -9.24
N ARG A 21 25.63 -5.56 -8.28
CA ARG A 21 24.61 -5.59 -7.23
C ARG A 21 23.60 -4.50 -7.49
N PHE A 22 22.33 -4.84 -7.39
CA PHE A 22 21.20 -3.96 -7.54
C PHE A 22 20.39 -3.97 -6.25
N LEU A 23 20.43 -2.86 -5.51
CA LEU A 23 19.74 -2.70 -4.24
C LEU A 23 18.42 -1.95 -4.50
N GLY A 24 17.30 -2.67 -4.43
CA GLY A 24 15.97 -2.11 -4.61
C GLY A 24 15.39 -1.60 -3.30
N LEU A 25 14.73 -0.45 -3.35
CA LEU A 25 13.93 0.13 -2.29
C LEU A 25 12.59 0.56 -2.86
N VAL A 26 11.50 0.11 -2.26
CA VAL A 26 10.14 0.57 -2.55
C VAL A 26 9.57 1.21 -1.30
N GLN A 27 8.89 2.36 -1.45
CA GLN A 27 8.18 3.02 -0.35
C GLN A 27 6.83 3.58 -0.82
N PRO A 28 5.80 3.60 0.03
CA PRO A 28 4.60 4.39 -0.22
C PRO A 28 4.94 5.87 -0.15
N VAL A 29 4.43 6.65 -1.11
CA VAL A 29 4.54 8.12 -1.14
C VAL A 29 3.24 8.69 -1.69
N SER A 30 2.85 9.87 -1.22
CA SER A 30 1.60 10.54 -1.61
C SER A 30 1.81 11.81 -2.44
N SER A 31 3.06 12.26 -2.57
CA SER A 31 3.42 13.48 -3.29
C SER A 31 4.78 13.39 -3.99
N GLU A 32 5.01 14.29 -4.96
CA GLU A 32 6.32 14.43 -5.61
C GLU A 32 7.41 14.85 -4.62
N ASP A 33 7.08 15.65 -3.61
CA ASP A 33 8.07 16.10 -2.62
C ASP A 33 8.53 14.94 -1.72
N GLU A 34 7.62 14.06 -1.30
CA GLU A 34 7.97 12.82 -0.60
C GLU A 34 8.85 11.93 -1.48
N ALA A 35 8.49 11.74 -2.75
CA ALA A 35 9.30 10.97 -3.68
C ALA A 35 10.70 11.55 -3.86
N ARG A 36 10.84 12.86 -4.02
CA ARG A 36 12.14 13.56 -4.10
C ARG A 36 12.97 13.40 -2.83
N ALA A 37 12.33 13.44 -1.67
CA ALA A 37 13.00 13.21 -0.39
C ALA A 37 13.62 11.80 -0.30
N VAL A 38 12.89 10.77 -0.75
CA VAL A 38 13.41 9.38 -0.81
C VAL A 38 14.59 9.28 -1.78
N ILE A 39 14.48 9.86 -2.98
CA ILE A 39 15.58 9.88 -3.96
C ILE A 39 16.83 10.52 -3.36
N ALA A 40 16.67 11.68 -2.72
CA ALA A 40 17.78 12.39 -2.11
C ALA A 40 18.42 11.58 -0.95
N ALA A 41 17.61 10.91 -0.13
CA ALA A 41 18.09 10.04 0.93
C ALA A 41 18.90 8.86 0.38
N CYS A 42 18.41 8.17 -0.67
CA CYS A 42 19.13 7.08 -1.33
C CYS A 42 20.47 7.57 -1.94
N LYS A 43 20.46 8.69 -2.66
CA LYS A 43 21.69 9.26 -3.24
C LYS A 43 22.72 9.66 -2.17
N LYS A 44 22.28 10.13 -1.02
CA LYS A 44 23.15 10.44 0.13
C LYS A 44 23.70 9.17 0.77
N GLN A 45 22.85 8.16 0.97
CA GLN A 45 23.25 6.88 1.59
C GLN A 45 24.23 6.09 0.72
N TYR A 46 23.97 6.06 -0.59
CA TYR A 46 24.76 5.31 -1.58
C TYR A 46 25.54 6.25 -2.51
N HIS A 47 26.20 7.24 -1.91
CA HIS A 47 26.95 8.29 -2.64
C HIS A 47 28.13 7.74 -3.46
N ASP A 48 28.62 6.55 -3.11
CA ASP A 48 29.69 5.82 -3.79
C ASP A 48 29.16 4.93 -4.95
N ALA A 49 27.84 4.76 -5.04
CA ALA A 49 27.23 4.06 -6.17
C ALA A 49 27.23 4.93 -7.43
N ARG A 50 27.42 4.30 -8.59
CA ARG A 50 27.46 4.99 -9.86
C ARG A 50 26.08 5.43 -10.35
N HIS A 51 25.03 4.64 -10.04
CA HIS A 51 23.67 4.86 -10.51
C HIS A 51 22.67 4.61 -9.38
N ASN A 52 21.76 5.56 -9.19
CA ASN A 52 20.58 5.48 -8.33
C ASN A 52 19.35 5.74 -9.21
N CYS A 53 18.97 4.74 -10.01
CA CYS A 53 17.83 4.83 -10.91
C CYS A 53 16.53 4.82 -10.10
N TRP A 54 15.53 5.55 -10.56
CA TRP A 54 14.27 5.66 -9.81
C TRP A 54 13.06 5.83 -10.71
N CYS A 55 11.90 5.45 -10.20
CA CYS A 55 10.60 5.80 -10.75
C CYS A 55 9.59 6.02 -9.62
N TYR A 56 8.59 6.86 -9.86
CA TYR A 56 7.42 6.98 -8.99
C TYR A 56 6.15 7.18 -9.79
N LEU A 57 5.05 6.70 -9.18
CA LEU A 57 3.69 6.84 -9.70
C LEU A 57 2.82 7.38 -8.57
N LEU A 58 2.02 8.40 -8.85
CA LEU A 58 1.07 8.97 -7.91
C LEU A 58 -0.37 8.74 -8.39
N ARG A 59 -1.31 8.78 -7.46
CA ARG A 59 -2.73 8.55 -7.74
C ARG A 59 -3.35 9.57 -8.70
N ASP A 60 -2.79 10.79 -8.77
CA ASP A 60 -3.23 11.84 -9.70
C ASP A 60 -2.83 11.60 -11.15
N GLY A 61 -2.14 10.49 -11.44
CA GLY A 61 -1.62 10.13 -12.76
C GLY A 61 -0.21 10.65 -13.02
N THR A 62 0.43 11.30 -12.06
CA THR A 62 1.81 11.73 -12.20
C THR A 62 2.75 10.53 -12.20
N GLU A 63 3.53 10.39 -13.27
CA GLU A 63 4.58 9.38 -13.40
C GLU A 63 5.88 10.05 -13.78
N ARG A 64 6.97 9.69 -13.10
CA ARG A 64 8.32 10.15 -13.41
C ARG A 64 9.33 9.02 -13.23
N TYR A 65 10.42 9.09 -13.96
CA TYR A 65 11.51 8.13 -13.87
C TYR A 65 12.85 8.75 -14.28
N SER A 66 13.93 8.07 -13.93
CA SER A 66 15.30 8.41 -14.35
C SER A 66 16.15 7.17 -14.44
N ASP A 67 16.91 7.07 -15.52
CA ASP A 67 17.96 6.07 -15.70
C ASP A 67 19.26 6.45 -14.97
N ASP A 68 19.39 7.67 -14.42
CA ASP A 68 20.52 8.19 -13.63
C ASP A 68 21.91 7.81 -14.22
N GLY A 69 22.06 7.99 -15.55
CA GLY A 69 23.29 7.71 -16.29
C GLY A 69 23.47 6.28 -16.80
N GLU A 70 22.55 5.37 -16.55
CA GLU A 70 22.47 4.11 -17.31
C GLU A 70 22.03 4.37 -18.77
N PRO A 71 22.26 3.43 -19.69
CA PRO A 71 21.75 3.55 -21.04
C PRO A 71 20.24 3.81 -21.06
N GLN A 72 19.81 4.75 -21.88
CA GLN A 72 18.42 5.21 -21.92
C GLN A 72 17.42 4.03 -22.06
N GLY A 73 16.40 4.02 -21.20
CA GLY A 73 15.32 3.04 -21.21
C GLY A 73 15.70 1.68 -20.60
N THR A 74 16.86 1.54 -19.95
CA THR A 74 17.28 0.25 -19.38
C THR A 74 16.96 0.09 -17.91
N ALA A 75 16.59 1.15 -17.21
CA ALA A 75 16.31 1.14 -15.76
C ALA A 75 14.95 1.74 -15.40
N GLY A 76 14.76 3.05 -15.59
CA GLY A 76 13.60 3.77 -15.08
C GLY A 76 12.28 3.28 -15.64
N ILE A 77 12.17 3.11 -16.98
CA ILE A 77 10.96 2.59 -17.62
C ILE A 77 10.68 1.12 -17.21
N PRO A 78 11.66 0.19 -17.27
CA PRO A 78 11.45 -1.19 -16.80
C PRO A 78 10.93 -1.28 -15.37
N MET A 79 11.45 -0.45 -14.45
CA MET A 79 10.95 -0.40 -13.07
C MET A 79 9.51 0.13 -13.02
N LEU A 80 9.20 1.21 -13.75
CA LEU A 80 7.86 1.78 -13.83
C LEU A 80 6.80 0.76 -14.29
N GLU A 81 7.16 -0.06 -15.29
CA GLU A 81 6.29 -1.12 -15.82
C GLU A 81 5.95 -2.20 -14.77
N VAL A 82 6.82 -2.47 -13.79
CA VAL A 82 6.51 -3.38 -12.68
C VAL A 82 5.29 -2.88 -11.89
N PHE A 83 5.28 -1.60 -11.54
CA PHE A 83 4.19 -0.99 -10.77
C PHE A 83 2.90 -0.87 -11.58
N ARG A 84 2.99 -0.50 -12.86
CA ARG A 84 1.83 -0.44 -13.76
C ARG A 84 1.15 -1.81 -13.88
N ARG A 85 1.91 -2.89 -14.08
CA ARG A 85 1.37 -4.26 -14.17
C ARG A 85 0.75 -4.73 -12.86
N ALA A 86 1.31 -4.34 -11.72
CA ALA A 86 0.75 -4.63 -10.40
C ALA A 86 -0.48 -3.77 -10.08
N GLY A 87 -0.77 -2.73 -10.88
CA GLY A 87 -1.82 -1.75 -10.62
C GLY A 87 -1.56 -0.93 -9.36
N VAL A 88 -0.28 -0.74 -9.00
CA VAL A 88 0.14 -0.02 -7.79
C VAL A 88 0.41 1.43 -8.13
N THR A 89 -0.09 2.33 -7.30
CA THR A 89 0.15 3.77 -7.35
C THR A 89 0.61 4.28 -5.98
N ASN A 90 0.85 5.59 -5.84
CA ASN A 90 1.39 6.20 -4.62
C ASN A 90 2.65 5.47 -4.12
N ALA A 91 3.55 5.20 -5.06
CA ALA A 91 4.76 4.42 -4.84
C ALA A 91 5.98 5.08 -5.46
N ILE A 92 7.11 4.97 -4.77
CA ILE A 92 8.44 5.22 -5.33
C ILE A 92 9.27 3.95 -5.29
N CYS A 93 10.07 3.73 -6.34
CA CYS A 93 11.13 2.73 -6.37
C CYS A 93 12.46 3.40 -6.69
N VAL A 94 13.49 3.08 -5.92
CA VAL A 94 14.88 3.42 -6.21
C VAL A 94 15.69 2.14 -6.29
N VAL A 95 16.46 1.97 -7.36
CA VAL A 95 17.40 0.87 -7.50
C VAL A 95 18.81 1.43 -7.64
N THR A 96 19.62 1.15 -6.63
CA THR A 96 21.02 1.55 -6.57
C THR A 96 21.90 0.44 -7.13
N ARG A 97 22.78 0.76 -8.09
CA ARG A 97 23.64 -0.24 -8.72
C ARG A 97 25.12 -0.02 -8.39
N TYR A 98 25.76 -1.11 -7.98
CA TYR A 98 27.21 -1.27 -7.91
C TYR A 98 27.71 -2.14 -9.06
N PHE A 99 28.61 -1.64 -9.88
CA PHE A 99 29.15 -2.35 -11.04
C PHE A 99 30.11 -3.47 -10.62
N GLY A 100 29.89 -4.68 -11.14
CA GLY A 100 30.66 -5.88 -10.81
C GLY A 100 31.87 -6.17 -11.70
N GLY A 101 32.27 -5.21 -12.57
CA GLY A 101 33.41 -5.40 -13.49
C GLY A 101 33.07 -6.09 -14.80
N VAL A 102 31.85 -6.60 -14.97
CA VAL A 102 31.40 -7.28 -16.20
C VAL A 102 30.18 -6.57 -16.77
N LEU A 103 30.22 -6.23 -18.06
CA LEU A 103 29.11 -5.60 -18.73
C LEU A 103 27.94 -6.57 -18.89
N LEU A 104 26.73 -6.10 -18.54
CA LEU A 104 25.48 -6.84 -18.66
C LEU A 104 24.83 -6.70 -20.06
N GLY A 105 25.13 -5.59 -20.73
CA GLY A 105 24.41 -5.16 -21.93
C GLY A 105 23.01 -4.62 -21.59
N THR A 106 22.35 -3.99 -22.57
CA THR A 106 21.04 -3.35 -22.38
C THR A 106 19.97 -4.33 -21.92
N GLY A 107 19.89 -5.52 -22.52
CA GLY A 107 18.95 -6.57 -22.12
C GLY A 107 19.22 -7.15 -20.72
N GLY A 108 20.49 -7.22 -20.30
CA GLY A 108 20.86 -7.64 -18.94
C GLY A 108 20.47 -6.60 -17.91
N LEU A 109 20.72 -5.31 -18.19
CA LEU A 109 20.32 -4.20 -17.33
C LEU A 109 18.80 -4.16 -17.14
N LEU A 110 18.03 -4.23 -18.23
CA LEU A 110 16.58 -4.24 -18.20
C LEU A 110 16.05 -5.35 -17.26
N ARG A 111 16.56 -6.58 -17.42
CA ARG A 111 16.14 -7.69 -16.55
C ARG A 111 16.51 -7.46 -15.09
N ALA A 112 17.72 -6.96 -14.82
CA ALA A 112 18.19 -6.75 -13.46
C ALA A 112 17.41 -5.65 -12.72
N TYR A 113 17.15 -4.51 -13.37
CA TYR A 113 16.32 -3.44 -12.80
C TYR A 113 14.88 -3.87 -12.59
N THR A 114 14.29 -4.61 -13.55
CA THR A 114 12.94 -5.18 -13.40
C THR A 114 12.88 -6.15 -12.22
N ALA A 115 13.84 -7.08 -12.09
CA ALA A 115 13.87 -8.05 -11.01
C ALA A 115 14.02 -7.36 -9.64
N ALA A 116 14.99 -6.44 -9.50
CA ALA A 116 15.20 -5.71 -8.24
C ALA A 116 13.97 -4.91 -7.81
N ALA A 117 13.27 -4.26 -8.76
CA ALA A 117 12.04 -3.53 -8.47
C ALA A 117 10.90 -4.47 -8.08
N ALA A 118 10.73 -5.60 -8.78
CA ALA A 118 9.69 -6.59 -8.48
C ALA A 118 9.90 -7.23 -7.10
N ASP A 119 11.13 -7.64 -6.78
CA ASP A 119 11.46 -8.23 -5.48
C ASP A 119 11.26 -7.24 -4.33
N ALA A 120 11.63 -5.96 -4.53
CA ALA A 120 11.39 -4.91 -3.52
C ALA A 120 9.90 -4.63 -3.33
N LEU A 121 9.09 -4.66 -4.40
CA LEU A 121 7.63 -4.52 -4.30
C LEU A 121 7.01 -5.74 -3.61
N ALA A 122 7.50 -6.95 -3.89
CA ALA A 122 7.04 -8.16 -3.22
C ALA A 122 7.31 -8.11 -1.72
N ASP A 123 8.50 -7.64 -1.29
CA ASP A 123 8.83 -7.43 0.13
C ASP A 123 8.00 -6.32 0.78
N ALA A 124 7.69 -5.25 0.04
CA ALA A 124 6.80 -4.20 0.51
C ALA A 124 5.37 -4.70 0.75
N GLY A 125 4.93 -5.71 0.02
CA GLY A 125 3.54 -6.14 -0.04
C GLY A 125 2.64 -5.09 -0.69
N ILE A 126 1.42 -5.49 -1.01
CA ILE A 126 0.43 -4.59 -1.64
C ILE A 126 -0.81 -4.52 -0.75
N SER A 127 -1.27 -3.31 -0.50
CA SER A 127 -2.56 -3.03 0.15
C SER A 127 -3.54 -2.42 -0.84
N GLU A 128 -4.81 -2.77 -0.70
CA GLU A 128 -5.91 -2.10 -1.37
C GLU A 128 -6.49 -1.02 -0.45
N VAL A 129 -6.52 0.20 -0.95
CA VAL A 129 -7.20 1.32 -0.27
C VAL A 129 -8.63 1.38 -0.78
N ARG A 130 -9.60 1.31 0.14
CA ARG A 130 -11.03 1.40 -0.15
C ARG A 130 -11.72 2.26 0.88
N ARG A 131 -12.96 2.64 0.56
CA ARG A 131 -13.82 3.37 1.49
C ARG A 131 -14.32 2.49 2.61
N TRP A 132 -14.39 3.11 3.77
CA TRP A 132 -14.93 2.55 4.98
C TRP A 132 -15.94 3.51 5.59
N LEU A 133 -17.06 2.97 6.06
CA LEU A 133 -18.06 3.71 6.83
C LEU A 133 -17.66 3.72 8.29
N ALA A 134 -17.56 4.90 8.87
CA ALA A 134 -17.52 5.07 10.31
C ALA A 134 -18.95 5.12 10.83
N CYS A 135 -19.26 4.31 11.82
CA CYS A 135 -20.59 4.22 12.39
C CYS A 135 -20.55 4.02 13.91
N GLU A 136 -21.63 4.39 14.55
CA GLU A 136 -21.86 4.21 15.97
C GLU A 136 -23.14 3.42 16.21
N VAL A 137 -23.09 2.53 17.21
CA VAL A 137 -24.26 1.79 17.71
C VAL A 137 -24.29 1.92 19.22
N SER A 138 -25.36 2.53 19.75
CA SER A 138 -25.62 2.52 21.21
C SER A 138 -26.51 1.34 21.56
N THR A 139 -26.04 0.48 22.44
CA THR A 139 -26.68 -0.82 22.74
C THR A 139 -26.65 -1.11 24.26
N PRO A 140 -27.63 -1.84 24.82
CA PRO A 140 -27.53 -2.39 26.16
C PRO A 140 -26.30 -3.31 26.31
N TYR A 141 -25.75 -3.40 27.51
CA TYR A 141 -24.60 -4.26 27.83
C TYR A 141 -24.78 -5.71 27.38
N ALA A 142 -25.96 -6.26 27.51
CA ALA A 142 -26.28 -7.65 27.13
C ALA A 142 -26.14 -7.92 25.62
N LEU A 143 -26.21 -6.87 24.77
CA LEU A 143 -26.12 -6.97 23.32
C LEU A 143 -24.77 -6.47 22.76
N TYR A 144 -23.85 -6.02 23.61
CA TYR A 144 -22.53 -5.53 23.20
C TYR A 144 -21.74 -6.60 22.42
N GLU A 145 -21.58 -7.79 22.99
CA GLU A 145 -20.82 -8.87 22.35
C GLU A 145 -21.45 -9.34 21.03
N PRO A 146 -22.77 -9.54 20.92
CA PRO A 146 -23.41 -9.79 19.63
C PRO A 146 -23.17 -8.70 18.57
N VAL A 147 -23.25 -7.43 18.94
CA VAL A 147 -22.96 -6.31 18.02
C VAL A 147 -21.49 -6.30 17.60
N ARG A 148 -20.57 -6.49 18.54
CA ARG A 148 -19.13 -6.59 18.24
C ARG A 148 -18.82 -7.76 17.29
N ALA A 149 -19.45 -8.91 17.50
CA ALA A 149 -19.32 -10.07 16.63
C ALA A 149 -19.86 -9.79 15.22
N ALA A 150 -20.98 -9.07 15.09
CA ALA A 150 -21.52 -8.66 13.80
C ALA A 150 -20.58 -7.73 13.03
N VAL A 151 -19.89 -6.78 13.70
CA VAL A 151 -18.85 -5.95 13.09
C VAL A 151 -17.75 -6.82 12.50
N ALA A 152 -17.22 -7.77 13.30
CA ALA A 152 -16.13 -8.65 12.87
C ALA A 152 -16.54 -9.60 11.73
N ALA A 153 -17.75 -10.15 11.78
CA ALA A 153 -18.28 -11.05 10.73
C ALA A 153 -18.41 -10.38 9.35
N LEU A 154 -18.61 -9.07 9.34
CA LEU A 154 -18.66 -8.26 8.12
C LEU A 154 -17.32 -7.63 7.72
N GLY A 155 -16.21 -8.10 8.29
CA GLY A 155 -14.87 -7.59 8.00
C GLY A 155 -14.60 -6.21 8.59
N GLY A 156 -15.47 -5.74 9.50
CA GLY A 156 -15.32 -4.47 10.18
C GLY A 156 -14.35 -4.52 11.36
N VAL A 157 -14.03 -3.36 11.90
CA VAL A 157 -13.13 -3.18 13.05
C VAL A 157 -13.76 -2.24 14.05
N VAL A 158 -13.86 -2.65 15.31
CA VAL A 158 -14.21 -1.74 16.40
C VAL A 158 -13.01 -0.83 16.69
N GLN A 159 -13.21 0.47 16.61
CA GLN A 159 -12.17 1.48 16.89
C GLN A 159 -12.17 1.85 18.37
N GLU A 160 -13.36 2.06 18.93
CA GLU A 160 -13.55 2.50 20.31
C GLU A 160 -14.83 1.91 20.87
N THR A 161 -14.86 1.71 22.18
CA THR A 161 -16.07 1.35 22.93
C THR A 161 -16.20 2.28 24.14
N GLN A 162 -17.31 2.96 24.23
CA GLN A 162 -17.61 3.88 25.34
C GLN A 162 -18.65 3.25 26.26
N TYR A 163 -18.33 3.17 27.56
CA TYR A 163 -19.17 2.57 28.58
C TYR A 163 -19.83 3.67 29.44
N ALA A 164 -21.16 3.73 29.38
CA ALA A 164 -21.98 4.65 30.14
C ALA A 164 -23.29 3.95 30.59
N ALA A 165 -24.43 4.63 30.62
CA ALA A 165 -25.74 4.00 30.82
C ALA A 165 -26.07 2.94 29.76
N ALA A 166 -25.50 3.08 28.58
CA ALA A 166 -25.45 2.09 27.51
C ALA A 166 -24.02 1.98 26.97
N VAL A 167 -23.74 0.96 26.17
CA VAL A 167 -22.45 0.79 25.50
C VAL A 167 -22.56 1.38 24.10
N THR A 168 -21.68 2.33 23.76
CA THR A 168 -21.56 2.87 22.41
C THR A 168 -20.35 2.22 21.71
N VAL A 169 -20.62 1.50 20.65
CA VAL A 169 -19.61 0.85 19.78
C VAL A 169 -19.35 1.77 18.60
N CYS A 170 -18.12 2.29 18.48
CA CYS A 170 -17.65 3.03 17.31
C CYS A 170 -16.88 2.04 16.41
N ALA A 171 -17.37 1.84 15.19
CA ALA A 171 -16.81 0.84 14.28
C ALA A 171 -16.55 1.43 12.89
N LEU A 172 -15.56 0.82 12.21
CA LEU A 172 -15.35 0.98 10.77
C LEU A 172 -15.81 -0.30 10.06
N LEU A 173 -16.54 -0.15 9.00
CA LEU A 173 -17.00 -1.24 8.13
C LEU A 173 -16.63 -0.93 6.67
N PRO A 174 -16.29 -1.94 5.85
CA PRO A 174 -16.25 -1.76 4.42
C PRO A 174 -17.56 -1.11 3.93
N GLU A 175 -17.49 -0.16 2.99
CA GLU A 175 -18.66 0.60 2.52
C GLU A 175 -19.82 -0.34 2.11
N GLU A 176 -19.48 -1.41 1.40
CA GLU A 176 -20.43 -2.43 0.94
C GLU A 176 -21.12 -3.24 2.05
N ALA A 177 -20.55 -3.24 3.25
CA ALA A 177 -21.09 -3.97 4.41
C ALA A 177 -22.08 -3.14 5.26
N GLY A 178 -22.22 -1.84 4.98
CA GLY A 178 -22.99 -0.92 5.83
C GLY A 178 -24.45 -1.30 5.96
N GLU A 179 -25.14 -1.61 4.85
CA GLU A 179 -26.55 -2.02 4.85
C GLU A 179 -26.76 -3.36 5.57
N ALA A 180 -25.89 -4.34 5.31
CA ALA A 180 -25.94 -5.65 5.95
C ALA A 180 -25.73 -5.53 7.47
N PHE A 181 -24.81 -4.67 7.92
CA PHE A 181 -24.61 -4.38 9.33
C PHE A 181 -25.83 -3.74 9.98
N ALA A 182 -26.42 -2.75 9.33
CA ALA A 182 -27.64 -2.10 9.84
C ALA A 182 -28.81 -3.08 9.96
N ALA A 183 -28.96 -4.01 9.03
CA ALA A 183 -29.95 -5.08 9.10
C ALA A 183 -29.69 -6.03 10.26
N GLN A 184 -28.43 -6.51 10.42
CA GLN A 184 -28.06 -7.40 11.53
C GLN A 184 -28.27 -6.76 12.90
N VAL A 185 -27.89 -5.47 13.07
CA VAL A 185 -28.10 -4.76 14.34
C VAL A 185 -29.61 -4.64 14.65
N ARG A 186 -30.42 -4.34 13.64
CA ARG A 186 -31.88 -4.28 13.81
C ARG A 186 -32.45 -5.62 14.27
N ASP A 187 -32.03 -6.73 13.67
CA ASP A 187 -32.50 -8.08 14.01
C ASP A 187 -32.04 -8.50 15.41
N LEU A 188 -30.75 -8.32 15.72
CA LEU A 188 -30.19 -8.60 17.03
C LEU A 188 -30.87 -7.84 18.18
N THR A 189 -31.32 -6.63 17.89
CA THR A 189 -31.90 -5.74 18.90
C THR A 189 -33.42 -5.69 18.86
N ALA A 190 -34.08 -6.46 17.99
CA ALA A 190 -35.51 -6.38 17.71
C ALA A 190 -35.94 -4.92 17.40
N GLY A 191 -35.15 -4.20 16.61
CA GLY A 191 -35.38 -2.81 16.20
C GLY A 191 -35.14 -1.76 17.28
N ARG A 192 -34.64 -2.12 18.46
CA ARG A 192 -34.40 -1.16 19.56
C ARG A 192 -33.14 -0.31 19.41
N CYS A 193 -32.18 -0.75 18.63
CA CYS A 193 -30.97 0.01 18.35
C CYS A 193 -30.85 0.25 16.85
N ALA A 194 -30.26 1.39 16.49
CA ALA A 194 -29.98 1.76 15.12
C ALA A 194 -28.48 2.01 14.94
N VAL A 195 -27.99 1.72 13.74
CA VAL A 195 -26.64 2.10 13.30
C VAL A 195 -26.70 3.56 12.84
N ARG A 196 -25.85 4.39 13.40
CA ARG A 196 -25.70 5.80 13.04
C ARG A 196 -24.43 5.99 12.22
N PRO A 197 -24.46 6.30 10.92
CA PRO A 197 -23.29 6.71 10.17
C PRO A 197 -22.75 8.01 10.76
N VAL A 198 -21.42 8.08 10.98
CA VAL A 198 -20.75 9.28 11.51
C VAL A 198 -19.70 9.85 10.56
N GLY A 199 -19.41 9.15 9.47
CA GLY A 199 -18.49 9.61 8.43
C GLY A 199 -18.01 8.50 7.53
N GLU A 200 -17.11 8.87 6.64
CA GLU A 200 -16.40 7.96 5.74
C GLU A 200 -14.88 8.19 5.88
N THR A 201 -14.11 7.15 5.66
CA THR A 201 -12.64 7.22 5.63
C THR A 201 -12.08 6.28 4.58
N GLU A 202 -10.85 6.52 4.13
CA GLU A 202 -10.10 5.54 3.34
C GLU A 202 -9.21 4.70 4.27
N ARG A 203 -9.13 3.41 3.99
CA ARG A 203 -8.28 2.49 4.74
C ARG A 203 -7.59 1.51 3.81
N ALA A 204 -6.28 1.37 3.99
CA ALA A 204 -5.48 0.36 3.34
C ALA A 204 -5.66 -1.00 4.03
N VAL A 205 -5.96 -2.02 3.26
CA VAL A 205 -6.08 -3.41 3.72
C VAL A 205 -5.07 -4.25 2.95
N PRO A 206 -4.15 -4.94 3.61
CA PRO A 206 -3.19 -5.82 2.94
C PRO A 206 -3.91 -6.89 2.12
N LEU A 207 -3.48 -7.09 0.88
CA LEU A 207 -3.96 -8.17 0.04
C LEU A 207 -3.28 -9.47 0.46
N ALA A 208 -4.07 -10.50 0.82
CA ALA A 208 -3.54 -11.81 1.15
C ALA A 208 -2.89 -12.43 -0.10
N GLY A 209 -1.62 -12.83 0.01
CA GLY A 209 -0.95 -13.59 -1.04
C GLY A 209 -0.48 -12.78 -2.26
N SER A 210 -0.20 -11.50 -2.13
CA SER A 210 0.46 -10.71 -3.18
C SER A 210 1.95 -11.06 -3.31
N GLY A 211 2.25 -12.35 -3.52
CA GLY A 211 3.50 -12.77 -4.14
C GLY A 211 3.37 -12.51 -5.65
N LEU A 212 4.22 -11.68 -6.20
CA LEU A 212 4.40 -11.49 -7.65
C LEU A 212 5.07 -12.71 -8.25
#